data_45551bbadf06a5f597bb15a190dc18de
#
_entry.id   45551bbadf06a5f597bb15a190dc18de
#
_cell.length_a   1.000
_cell.length_b   1.000
_cell.length_c   1.000
_cell.angle_alpha   90.00
_cell.angle_beta   90.00
_cell.angle_gamma   90.00
#
_symmetry.space_group_name_H-M   'P 1'
#
loop_
_entity.id
_entity.type
_entity.pdbx_description
1 polymer ?
#
loop_
_entity_poly.entity_id
_entity_poly.type
_entity_poly.pdbx_seq_one_letter_code
_entity_poly.pdbx_strand_id
1 'polypeptide(L)'
;MTTFKEPANILLVDDDSRNLDVLESILSCPDYRLFRARTADEALLALIADEFAVIVLDVRMPDVSGYELAQLIKQRKRTQHIPILFLTAYYREDEDVLQGYGAGAVDYLSKPVNPLILKSKVAVFVDLFRKTRALATMNRAMEVEIEERLKQLKASLHEKDILLKEVHHRVKNNLQVISSLIDLQAERITDPATRTLFRDTRDRVRSMALVHEKLYQSADLAHTELGAYIRNVMKELFLAHGEVSSKVKLQLELEPVFLPVDMAIP
;
A
#
# COMPACT_ATOMS: atom_id res chain seq x y z
N MET A 1 -17.26 -28.63 -5.31
CA MET A 1 -17.85 -27.46 -5.97
C MET A 1 -17.05 -27.20 -7.23
N THR A 2 -17.58 -27.60 -8.38
CA THR A 2 -16.99 -27.34 -9.69
C THR A 2 -17.16 -25.86 -9.98
N THR A 3 -16.11 -25.06 -9.75
CA THR A 3 -16.04 -23.68 -10.20
C THR A 3 -16.15 -23.72 -11.72
N PHE A 4 -17.24 -23.25 -12.29
CA PHE A 4 -17.37 -23.01 -13.74
C PHE A 4 -16.27 -22.01 -14.10
N LYS A 5 -15.16 -22.51 -14.63
CA LYS A 5 -14.11 -21.64 -15.18
C LYS A 5 -14.67 -21.01 -16.45
N GLU A 6 -14.72 -19.69 -16.51
CA GLU A 6 -15.03 -19.00 -17.76
C GLU A 6 -14.08 -19.47 -18.87
N PRO A 7 -14.60 -19.76 -20.07
CA PRO A 7 -13.75 -20.18 -21.18
C PRO A 7 -12.76 -19.06 -21.55
N ALA A 8 -11.51 -19.44 -21.77
CA ALA A 8 -10.48 -18.49 -22.17
C ALA A 8 -10.57 -18.21 -23.67
N ASN A 9 -10.53 -16.95 -24.05
CA ASN A 9 -10.55 -16.56 -25.46
C ASN A 9 -9.17 -16.79 -26.09
N ILE A 10 -9.16 -17.42 -27.27
CA ILE A 10 -7.97 -17.66 -28.10
C ILE A 10 -8.25 -17.07 -29.47
N LEU A 11 -7.35 -16.23 -29.97
CA LEU A 11 -7.45 -15.65 -31.30
C LEU A 11 -6.62 -16.49 -32.29
N LEU A 12 -7.26 -16.96 -33.36
CA LEU A 12 -6.66 -17.69 -34.47
C LEU A 12 -6.61 -16.78 -35.69
N VAL A 13 -5.42 -16.54 -36.21
CA VAL A 13 -5.22 -15.62 -37.35
C VAL A 13 -4.47 -16.34 -38.46
N ASP A 14 -5.13 -16.57 -39.56
CA ASP A 14 -4.60 -17.19 -40.79
C ASP A 14 -5.51 -16.81 -42.00
N ASP A 15 -4.96 -16.41 -43.13
CA ASP A 15 -5.75 -16.00 -44.32
C ASP A 15 -6.49 -17.17 -44.99
N ASP A 16 -5.98 -18.40 -44.86
CA ASP A 16 -6.62 -19.61 -45.35
C ASP A 16 -7.63 -20.18 -44.34
N SER A 17 -8.91 -20.14 -44.69
CA SER A 17 -9.99 -20.67 -43.86
C SER A 17 -9.80 -22.16 -43.49
N ARG A 18 -9.15 -22.94 -44.35
CA ARG A 18 -8.87 -24.36 -44.10
C ARG A 18 -7.88 -24.55 -42.96
N ASN A 19 -6.88 -23.68 -42.86
CA ASN A 19 -5.95 -23.68 -41.73
C ASN A 19 -6.66 -23.35 -40.43
N LEU A 20 -7.56 -22.35 -40.46
CA LEU A 20 -8.39 -22.01 -39.31
C LEU A 20 -9.29 -23.17 -38.87
N ASP A 21 -9.90 -23.90 -39.82
CA ASP A 21 -10.70 -25.09 -39.51
C ASP A 21 -9.89 -26.19 -38.82
N VAL A 22 -8.66 -26.41 -39.26
CA VAL A 22 -7.73 -27.37 -38.64
C VAL A 22 -7.34 -26.92 -37.23
N LEU A 23 -6.96 -25.65 -37.06
CA LEU A 23 -6.60 -25.11 -35.76
C LEU A 23 -7.76 -25.18 -34.76
N GLU A 24 -8.97 -24.82 -35.23
CA GLU A 24 -10.18 -24.90 -34.42
C GLU A 24 -10.48 -26.34 -34.01
N SER A 25 -10.41 -27.30 -34.96
CA SER A 25 -10.58 -28.73 -34.66
C SER A 25 -9.56 -29.24 -33.61
N ILE A 26 -8.30 -28.79 -33.70
CA ILE A 26 -7.25 -29.16 -32.74
C ILE A 26 -7.55 -28.58 -31.36
N LEU A 27 -7.93 -27.31 -31.27
CA LEU A 27 -8.06 -26.57 -30.01
C LEU A 27 -9.47 -26.64 -29.41
N SER A 28 -10.43 -27.23 -30.11
CA SER A 28 -11.81 -27.32 -29.62
C SER A 28 -11.91 -28.05 -28.30
N CYS A 29 -12.31 -27.30 -27.25
CA CYS A 29 -12.62 -27.86 -25.95
C CYS A 29 -13.53 -26.87 -25.17
N PRO A 30 -14.29 -27.34 -24.16
CA PRO A 30 -15.19 -26.47 -23.39
C PRO A 30 -14.50 -25.34 -22.64
N ASP A 31 -13.21 -25.46 -22.39
CA ASP A 31 -12.39 -24.48 -21.65
C ASP A 31 -11.94 -23.28 -22.49
N TYR A 32 -12.13 -23.33 -23.81
CA TYR A 32 -11.69 -22.32 -24.76
C TYR A 32 -12.83 -21.77 -25.59
N ARG A 33 -12.79 -20.47 -25.87
CA ARG A 33 -13.62 -19.80 -26.87
C ARG A 33 -12.70 -19.34 -27.99
N LEU A 34 -12.87 -19.93 -29.17
CA LEU A 34 -12.02 -19.69 -30.33
C LEU A 34 -12.60 -18.55 -31.17
N PHE A 35 -11.78 -17.58 -31.50
CA PHE A 35 -12.09 -16.46 -32.39
C PHE A 35 -11.22 -16.58 -33.63
N ARG A 36 -11.84 -16.35 -34.79
CA ARG A 36 -11.19 -16.45 -36.09
C ARG A 36 -11.01 -15.07 -36.68
N ALA A 37 -9.85 -14.81 -37.25
CA ALA A 37 -9.56 -13.63 -38.04
C ALA A 37 -8.79 -14.06 -39.30
N ARG A 38 -9.22 -13.57 -40.44
CA ARG A 38 -8.61 -13.85 -41.75
C ARG A 38 -7.70 -12.72 -42.22
N THR A 39 -7.81 -11.57 -41.60
CA THR A 39 -7.03 -10.38 -41.93
C THR A 39 -6.47 -9.74 -40.64
N ALA A 40 -5.48 -8.87 -40.82
CA ALA A 40 -4.95 -8.07 -39.71
C ALA A 40 -6.00 -7.17 -39.06
N ASP A 41 -6.89 -6.58 -39.88
CA ASP A 41 -7.95 -5.70 -39.38
C ASP A 41 -8.97 -6.45 -38.53
N GLU A 42 -9.41 -7.64 -38.97
CA GLU A 42 -10.30 -8.50 -38.18
C GLU A 42 -9.65 -8.86 -36.83
N ALA A 43 -8.36 -9.21 -36.83
CA ALA A 43 -7.65 -9.52 -35.62
C ALA A 43 -7.56 -8.31 -34.65
N LEU A 44 -7.28 -7.12 -35.20
CA LEU A 44 -7.20 -5.89 -34.39
C LEU A 44 -8.58 -5.48 -33.84
N LEU A 45 -9.66 -5.68 -34.60
CA LEU A 45 -11.02 -5.43 -34.13
C LEU A 45 -11.40 -6.39 -32.99
N ALA A 46 -11.10 -7.68 -33.13
CA ALA A 46 -11.32 -8.66 -32.06
C ALA A 46 -10.58 -8.28 -30.78
N LEU A 47 -9.30 -7.85 -30.88
CA LEU A 47 -8.47 -7.43 -29.75
C LEU A 47 -8.95 -6.14 -29.06
N ILE A 48 -9.74 -5.31 -29.74
CA ILE A 48 -10.39 -4.14 -29.14
C ILE A 48 -11.63 -4.58 -28.34
N ALA A 49 -12.39 -5.54 -28.88
CA ALA A 49 -13.66 -5.98 -28.28
C ALA A 49 -13.47 -6.86 -27.05
N ASP A 50 -12.53 -7.80 -27.10
CA ASP A 50 -12.36 -8.85 -26.10
C ASP A 50 -10.93 -8.94 -25.56
N GLU A 51 -10.77 -9.63 -24.42
CA GLU A 51 -9.46 -10.02 -23.85
C GLU A 51 -9.10 -11.45 -24.30
N PHE A 52 -7.84 -11.67 -24.64
CA PHE A 52 -7.35 -12.94 -25.15
C PHE A 52 -6.22 -13.51 -24.29
N ALA A 53 -6.22 -14.82 -24.10
CA ALA A 53 -5.16 -15.52 -23.37
C ALA A 53 -3.92 -15.76 -24.25
N VAL A 54 -4.12 -15.96 -25.56
CA VAL A 54 -3.05 -16.20 -26.53
C VAL A 54 -3.57 -15.90 -27.94
N ILE A 55 -2.65 -15.50 -28.82
CA ILE A 55 -2.89 -15.33 -30.26
C ILE A 55 -2.07 -16.40 -30.97
N VAL A 56 -2.70 -17.20 -31.82
CA VAL A 56 -2.04 -18.11 -32.76
C VAL A 56 -2.08 -17.43 -34.11
N LEU A 57 -0.91 -17.08 -34.65
CA LEU A 57 -0.77 -16.16 -35.78
C LEU A 57 0.08 -16.79 -36.89
N ASP A 58 -0.48 -16.87 -38.08
CA ASP A 58 0.32 -17.22 -39.27
C ASP A 58 1.28 -16.08 -39.62
N VAL A 59 2.51 -16.46 -39.97
CA VAL A 59 3.54 -15.52 -40.41
C VAL A 59 3.26 -15.00 -41.81
N ARG A 60 2.80 -15.90 -42.72
CA ARG A 60 2.60 -15.56 -44.11
C ARG A 60 1.15 -15.27 -44.43
N MET A 61 0.80 -14.01 -44.38
CA MET A 61 -0.50 -13.51 -44.78
C MET A 61 -0.34 -12.49 -45.93
N PRO A 62 -1.31 -12.39 -46.84
CA PRO A 62 -1.33 -11.31 -47.82
C PRO A 62 -1.51 -9.95 -47.13
N ASP A 63 -1.08 -8.88 -47.75
CA ASP A 63 -1.22 -7.48 -47.34
C ASP A 63 -0.36 -7.08 -46.12
N VAL A 64 -0.52 -7.73 -44.99
CA VAL A 64 0.22 -7.46 -43.74
C VAL A 64 0.79 -8.78 -43.21
N SER A 65 2.10 -8.87 -43.08
CA SER A 65 2.74 -10.06 -42.52
C SER A 65 2.38 -10.28 -41.05
N GLY A 66 2.41 -11.54 -40.60
CA GLY A 66 2.18 -11.84 -39.17
C GLY A 66 3.15 -11.11 -38.24
N TYR A 67 4.38 -10.83 -38.66
CA TYR A 67 5.35 -10.06 -37.89
C TYR A 67 4.93 -8.58 -37.73
N GLU A 68 4.47 -7.95 -38.82
CA GLU A 68 3.98 -6.56 -38.76
C GLU A 68 2.74 -6.45 -37.86
N LEU A 69 1.80 -7.39 -37.98
CA LEU A 69 0.63 -7.45 -37.10
C LEU A 69 1.04 -7.62 -35.64
N ALA A 70 2.02 -8.50 -35.35
CA ALA A 70 2.53 -8.68 -34.01
C ALA A 70 3.15 -7.40 -33.43
N GLN A 71 3.91 -6.65 -34.23
CA GLN A 71 4.44 -5.35 -33.81
C GLN A 71 3.34 -4.36 -33.47
N LEU A 72 2.28 -4.28 -34.31
CA LEU A 72 1.11 -3.41 -34.03
C LEU A 72 0.40 -3.80 -32.73
N ILE A 73 0.26 -5.10 -32.46
CA ILE A 73 -0.32 -5.62 -31.22
C ILE A 73 0.54 -5.24 -30.00
N LYS A 74 1.86 -5.40 -30.12
CA LYS A 74 2.80 -5.15 -29.03
C LYS A 74 3.04 -3.65 -28.73
N GLN A 75 2.80 -2.77 -29.65
CA GLN A 75 2.87 -1.32 -29.44
C GLN A 75 1.71 -0.77 -28.60
N ARG A 76 0.60 -1.48 -28.49
CA ARG A 76 -0.58 -1.01 -27.76
C ARG A 76 -0.54 -1.49 -26.31
N LYS A 77 -0.67 -0.58 -25.34
CA LYS A 77 -0.66 -0.88 -23.88
C LYS A 77 -1.65 -1.99 -23.48
N ARG A 78 -2.81 -2.04 -24.14
CA ARG A 78 -3.86 -3.02 -23.82
C ARG A 78 -3.52 -4.44 -24.27
N THR A 79 -2.79 -4.60 -25.36
CA THR A 79 -2.55 -5.90 -26.01
C THR A 79 -1.10 -6.37 -25.98
N GLN A 80 -0.15 -5.50 -25.59
CA GLN A 80 1.30 -5.81 -25.58
C GLN A 80 1.67 -7.04 -24.74
N HIS A 81 0.88 -7.36 -23.72
CA HIS A 81 1.14 -8.48 -22.81
C HIS A 81 0.59 -9.81 -23.32
N ILE A 82 -0.26 -9.81 -24.38
CA ILE A 82 -0.85 -11.03 -24.90
C ILE A 82 0.25 -11.85 -25.60
N PRO A 83 0.47 -13.12 -25.21
CA PRO A 83 1.46 -13.96 -25.87
C PRO A 83 1.04 -14.26 -27.31
N ILE A 84 2.00 -14.25 -28.22
CA ILE A 84 1.82 -14.56 -29.64
C ILE A 84 2.60 -15.84 -29.97
N LEU A 85 1.89 -16.83 -30.49
CA LEU A 85 2.43 -18.09 -30.99
C LEU A 85 2.40 -18.05 -32.50
N PHE A 86 3.57 -17.92 -33.12
CA PHE A 86 3.68 -17.91 -34.59
C PHE A 86 3.59 -19.31 -35.20
N LEU A 87 2.90 -19.40 -36.35
CA LEU A 87 2.92 -20.56 -37.21
C LEU A 87 3.77 -20.24 -38.43
N THR A 88 4.86 -21.01 -38.65
CA THR A 88 5.80 -20.77 -39.76
C THR A 88 6.03 -22.03 -40.60
N ALA A 89 6.18 -21.87 -41.90
CA ALA A 89 6.51 -22.96 -42.80
C ALA A 89 8.00 -23.34 -42.82
N TYR A 90 8.88 -22.48 -42.32
CA TYR A 90 10.34 -22.67 -42.34
C TYR A 90 11.00 -22.35 -40.99
N TYR A 91 11.77 -23.31 -40.50
CA TYR A 91 12.53 -23.24 -39.25
C TYR A 91 14.00 -22.79 -39.41
N ARG A 92 14.45 -22.42 -40.62
CA ARG A 92 15.87 -22.45 -40.97
C ARG A 92 16.56 -21.10 -41.23
N GLU A 93 15.87 -20.00 -41.17
CA GLU A 93 16.59 -18.72 -41.28
C GLU A 93 16.61 -18.05 -39.89
N ASP A 94 17.82 -18.01 -39.29
CA ASP A 94 18.07 -17.38 -38.00
C ASP A 94 17.56 -15.89 -37.95
N GLU A 95 17.48 -15.24 -39.11
CA GLU A 95 16.99 -13.89 -39.29
C GLU A 95 15.49 -13.77 -39.02
N ASP A 96 14.67 -14.74 -39.45
CA ASP A 96 13.21 -14.73 -39.20
C ASP A 96 12.88 -14.96 -37.73
N VAL A 97 13.65 -15.81 -37.06
CA VAL A 97 13.52 -16.08 -35.60
C VAL A 97 13.90 -14.85 -34.79
N LEU A 98 14.98 -14.16 -35.15
CA LEU A 98 15.44 -12.94 -34.50
C LEU A 98 14.47 -11.78 -34.71
N GLN A 99 13.88 -11.62 -35.89
CA GLN A 99 12.84 -10.64 -36.16
C GLN A 99 11.59 -10.88 -35.32
N GLY A 100 11.17 -12.10 -35.14
CA GLY A 100 10.00 -12.42 -34.36
C GLY A 100 10.20 -12.22 -32.85
N TYR A 101 11.37 -12.55 -32.28
CA TYR A 101 11.69 -12.17 -30.90
C TYR A 101 11.73 -10.64 -30.72
N GLY A 102 12.26 -9.91 -31.70
CA GLY A 102 12.23 -8.45 -31.73
C GLY A 102 10.80 -7.89 -31.83
N ALA A 103 9.89 -8.63 -32.48
CA ALA A 103 8.44 -8.27 -32.56
C ALA A 103 7.64 -8.67 -31.30
N GLY A 104 8.28 -9.27 -30.28
CA GLY A 104 7.65 -9.67 -29.02
C GLY A 104 6.91 -11.00 -29.07
N ALA A 105 7.28 -11.89 -30.00
CA ALA A 105 6.83 -13.27 -30.01
C ALA A 105 7.33 -14.00 -28.76
N VAL A 106 6.46 -14.90 -28.27
CA VAL A 106 6.84 -15.74 -27.10
C VAL A 106 7.28 -17.12 -27.58
N ASP A 107 6.78 -17.58 -28.75
CA ASP A 107 7.06 -18.94 -29.21
C ASP A 107 6.69 -19.16 -30.70
N TYR A 108 7.18 -20.27 -31.28
CA TYR A 108 6.97 -20.65 -32.66
C TYR A 108 6.53 -22.11 -32.82
N LEU A 109 5.75 -22.39 -33.86
CA LEU A 109 5.41 -23.73 -34.30
C LEU A 109 5.59 -23.86 -35.82
N SER A 110 6.27 -24.95 -36.26
CA SER A 110 6.39 -25.26 -37.70
C SER A 110 5.11 -25.85 -38.27
N LYS A 111 4.76 -25.46 -39.45
CA LYS A 111 3.78 -26.16 -40.32
C LYS A 111 4.44 -27.37 -40.99
N PRO A 112 3.81 -28.55 -41.06
CA PRO A 112 2.49 -28.88 -40.53
C PRO A 112 2.44 -28.88 -39.00
N VAL A 113 1.39 -28.28 -38.45
CA VAL A 113 1.23 -28.09 -37.01
C VAL A 113 1.02 -29.44 -36.30
N ASN A 114 1.88 -29.74 -35.33
CA ASN A 114 1.69 -30.91 -34.49
C ASN A 114 0.59 -30.60 -33.42
N PRO A 115 -0.54 -31.35 -33.42
CA PRO A 115 -1.66 -31.09 -32.55
C PRO A 115 -1.32 -31.14 -31.05
N LEU A 116 -0.44 -32.08 -30.65
CA LEU A 116 -0.04 -32.24 -29.24
C LEU A 116 0.79 -31.05 -28.76
N ILE A 117 1.71 -30.57 -29.60
CA ILE A 117 2.55 -29.43 -29.25
C ILE A 117 1.72 -28.15 -29.17
N LEU A 118 0.81 -27.92 -30.16
CA LEU A 118 -0.06 -26.76 -30.15
C LEU A 118 -0.95 -26.73 -28.88
N LYS A 119 -1.61 -27.85 -28.57
CA LYS A 119 -2.44 -27.97 -27.36
C LYS A 119 -1.64 -27.66 -26.09
N SER A 120 -0.44 -28.24 -25.97
CA SER A 120 0.41 -28.04 -24.78
C SER A 120 0.81 -26.57 -24.62
N LYS A 121 1.27 -25.92 -25.71
CA LYS A 121 1.71 -24.51 -25.65
C LYS A 121 0.53 -23.58 -25.33
N VAL A 122 -0.61 -23.75 -25.99
CA VAL A 122 -1.83 -22.97 -25.71
C VAL A 122 -2.29 -23.17 -24.27
N ALA A 123 -2.28 -24.39 -23.75
CA ALA A 123 -2.67 -24.68 -22.38
C ALA A 123 -1.80 -23.92 -21.35
N VAL A 124 -0.51 -23.82 -21.58
CA VAL A 124 0.41 -23.06 -20.71
C VAL A 124 0.05 -21.58 -20.70
N PHE A 125 -0.21 -20.97 -21.85
CA PHE A 125 -0.57 -19.56 -21.95
C PHE A 125 -1.94 -19.28 -21.31
N VAL A 126 -2.90 -20.17 -21.51
CA VAL A 126 -4.22 -20.07 -20.87
C VAL A 126 -4.11 -20.19 -19.35
N ASP A 127 -3.29 -21.09 -18.83
CA ASP A 127 -3.06 -21.22 -17.39
C ASP A 127 -2.41 -19.96 -16.81
N LEU A 128 -1.40 -19.42 -17.51
CA LEU A 128 -0.74 -18.17 -17.12
C LEU A 128 -1.74 -17.00 -17.11
N PHE A 129 -2.54 -16.86 -18.16
CA PHE A 129 -3.59 -15.81 -18.24
C PHE A 129 -4.58 -15.90 -17.08
N ARG A 130 -5.08 -17.11 -16.79
CA ARG A 130 -6.00 -17.35 -15.66
C ARG A 130 -5.39 -16.99 -14.32
N LYS A 131 -4.14 -17.41 -14.08
CA LYS A 131 -3.41 -17.08 -12.84
C LYS A 131 -3.18 -15.58 -12.70
N THR A 132 -2.77 -14.91 -13.76
CA THR A 132 -2.55 -13.45 -13.75
C THR A 132 -3.84 -12.71 -13.45
N ARG A 133 -4.96 -13.12 -14.08
CA ARG A 133 -6.28 -12.52 -13.83
C ARG A 133 -6.77 -12.76 -12.40
N ALA A 134 -6.57 -13.97 -11.87
CA ALA A 134 -6.92 -14.30 -10.49
C ALA A 134 -6.10 -13.47 -9.49
N LEU A 135 -4.79 -13.33 -9.71
CA LEU A 135 -3.92 -12.48 -8.89
C LEU A 135 -4.35 -11.01 -8.94
N ALA A 136 -4.67 -10.48 -10.13
CA ALA A 136 -5.13 -9.10 -10.26
C ALA A 136 -6.44 -8.85 -9.50
N THR A 137 -7.38 -9.81 -9.54
CA THR A 137 -8.64 -9.72 -8.80
C THR A 137 -8.39 -9.78 -7.28
N MET A 138 -7.51 -10.69 -6.85
CA MET A 138 -7.15 -10.82 -5.43
C MET A 138 -6.44 -9.57 -4.91
N ASN A 139 -5.51 -9.01 -5.67
CA ASN A 139 -4.81 -7.77 -5.29
C ASN A 139 -5.80 -6.61 -5.11
N ARG A 140 -6.75 -6.42 -6.03
CA ARG A 140 -7.79 -5.37 -5.90
C ARG A 140 -8.64 -5.56 -4.65
N ALA A 141 -9.03 -6.81 -4.34
CA ALA A 141 -9.80 -7.10 -3.12
C ALA A 141 -8.98 -6.79 -1.85
N MET A 142 -7.68 -7.14 -1.85
CA MET A 142 -6.78 -6.82 -0.73
C MET A 142 -6.57 -5.32 -0.57
N GLU A 143 -6.42 -4.56 -1.67
CA GLU A 143 -6.28 -3.10 -1.62
C GLU A 143 -7.49 -2.44 -0.94
N VAL A 144 -8.71 -2.87 -1.28
CA VAL A 144 -9.94 -2.38 -0.65
C VAL A 144 -9.98 -2.72 0.85
N GLU A 145 -9.63 -3.96 1.22
CA GLU A 145 -9.60 -4.38 2.63
C GLU A 145 -8.56 -3.59 3.44
N ILE A 146 -7.37 -3.37 2.87
CA ILE A 146 -6.31 -2.57 3.51
C ILE A 146 -6.77 -1.13 3.75
N GLU A 147 -7.41 -0.50 2.76
CA GLU A 147 -7.92 0.87 2.87
C GLU A 147 -8.97 0.98 3.99
N GLU A 148 -9.87 0.00 4.07
CA GLU A 148 -10.89 -0.05 5.11
C GLU A 148 -10.29 -0.25 6.52
N ARG A 149 -9.32 -1.14 6.66
CA ARG A 149 -8.59 -1.35 7.92
C ARG A 149 -7.79 -0.11 8.35
N LEU A 150 -7.14 0.57 7.40
CA LEU A 150 -6.43 1.82 7.69
C LEU A 150 -7.37 2.92 8.21
N LYS A 151 -8.58 3.03 7.62
CA LYS A 151 -9.60 3.97 8.10
C LYS A 151 -10.05 3.65 9.51
N GLN A 152 -10.31 2.37 9.82
CA GLN A 152 -10.70 1.93 11.17
C GLN A 152 -9.60 2.19 12.19
N LEU A 153 -8.34 1.89 11.84
CA LEU A 153 -7.19 2.10 12.72
C LEU A 153 -7.00 3.59 13.03
N LYS A 154 -7.08 4.46 12.02
CA LYS A 154 -7.00 5.92 12.21
C LYS A 154 -8.11 6.44 13.13
N ALA A 155 -9.34 5.94 12.97
CA ALA A 155 -10.45 6.31 13.84
C ALA A 155 -10.21 5.87 15.30
N SER A 156 -9.73 4.63 15.51
CA SER A 156 -9.41 4.11 16.84
C SER A 156 -8.25 4.86 17.51
N LEU A 157 -7.21 5.23 16.74
CA LEU A 157 -6.12 6.07 17.26
C LEU A 157 -6.62 7.44 17.69
N HIS A 158 -7.46 8.06 16.87
CA HIS A 158 -8.06 9.36 17.21
C HIS A 158 -8.92 9.31 18.47
N GLU A 159 -9.73 8.26 18.63
CA GLU A 159 -10.52 8.05 19.86
C GLU A 159 -9.63 7.89 21.09
N LYS A 160 -8.55 7.10 20.98
CA LYS A 160 -7.57 6.94 22.06
C LYS A 160 -6.90 8.26 22.43
N ASP A 161 -6.56 9.09 21.45
CA ASP A 161 -5.96 10.41 21.71
C ASP A 161 -6.93 11.33 22.47
N ILE A 162 -8.22 11.30 22.13
CA ILE A 162 -9.25 12.07 22.85
C ILE A 162 -9.36 11.57 24.29
N LEU A 163 -9.43 10.25 24.51
CA LEU A 163 -9.54 9.66 25.84
C LEU A 163 -8.29 9.98 26.69
N LEU A 164 -7.10 9.90 26.13
CA LEU A 164 -5.88 10.28 26.84
C LEU A 164 -5.90 11.74 27.26
N LYS A 165 -6.30 12.66 26.39
CA LYS A 165 -6.46 14.08 26.73
C LYS A 165 -7.43 14.28 27.88
N GLU A 166 -8.57 13.59 27.85
CA GLU A 166 -9.58 13.67 28.95
C GLU A 166 -9.00 13.15 30.28
N VAL A 167 -8.28 12.01 30.26
CA VAL A 167 -7.62 11.49 31.47
C VAL A 167 -6.64 12.53 32.05
N HIS A 168 -5.83 13.16 31.20
CA HIS A 168 -4.89 14.17 31.64
C HIS A 168 -5.55 15.41 32.21
N HIS A 169 -6.65 15.87 31.62
CA HIS A 169 -7.45 16.94 32.17
C HIS A 169 -8.00 16.59 33.55
N ARG A 170 -8.47 15.36 33.74
CA ARG A 170 -9.00 14.91 35.05
C ARG A 170 -7.89 14.79 36.08
N VAL A 171 -6.72 14.28 35.73
CA VAL A 171 -5.56 14.23 36.65
C VAL A 171 -5.18 15.64 37.10
N LYS A 172 -5.07 16.60 36.17
CA LYS A 172 -4.81 18.01 36.52
C LYS A 172 -5.85 18.56 37.49
N ASN A 173 -7.14 18.37 37.21
CA ASN A 173 -8.24 18.85 38.07
C ASN A 173 -8.16 18.24 39.48
N ASN A 174 -7.85 16.91 39.56
CA ASN A 174 -7.71 16.25 40.86
C ASN A 174 -6.51 16.80 41.67
N LEU A 175 -5.38 17.06 41.03
CA LEU A 175 -4.21 17.65 41.69
C LEU A 175 -4.48 19.09 42.13
N GLN A 176 -5.28 19.87 41.40
CA GLN A 176 -5.74 21.21 41.83
C GLN A 176 -6.63 21.14 43.07
N VAL A 177 -7.57 20.19 43.11
CA VAL A 177 -8.44 19.97 44.27
C VAL A 177 -7.62 19.60 45.50
N ILE A 178 -6.64 18.67 45.34
CA ILE A 178 -5.72 18.28 46.43
C ILE A 178 -4.90 19.48 46.93
N SER A 179 -4.34 20.29 46.02
CA SER A 179 -3.63 21.52 46.38
C SER A 179 -4.50 22.49 47.22
N SER A 180 -5.76 22.70 46.78
CA SER A 180 -6.70 23.56 47.52
C SER A 180 -7.07 23.01 48.87
N LEU A 181 -7.22 21.69 49.02
CA LEU A 181 -7.48 21.06 50.32
C LEU A 181 -6.26 21.23 51.29
N ILE A 182 -5.04 21.10 50.78
CA ILE A 182 -3.81 21.33 51.54
C ILE A 182 -3.75 22.80 52.01
N ASP A 183 -4.09 23.76 51.16
CA ASP A 183 -4.13 25.19 51.55
C ASP A 183 -5.14 25.45 52.66
N LEU A 184 -6.35 24.94 52.56
CA LEU A 184 -7.38 25.05 53.57
C LEU A 184 -6.97 24.45 54.92
N GLN A 185 -6.24 23.36 54.91
CA GLN A 185 -5.70 22.76 56.12
C GLN A 185 -4.54 23.59 56.70
N ALA A 186 -3.65 24.11 55.85
CA ALA A 186 -2.52 24.96 56.29
C ALA A 186 -2.96 26.24 56.95
N GLU A 187 -4.12 26.83 56.58
CA GLU A 187 -4.70 28.02 57.20
C GLU A 187 -5.10 27.80 58.68
N ARG A 188 -5.49 26.57 59.03
CA ARG A 188 -5.90 26.19 60.40
C ARG A 188 -4.74 25.83 61.33
N ILE A 189 -3.54 25.68 60.79
CA ILE A 189 -2.33 25.29 61.56
C ILE A 189 -1.73 26.52 62.21
N THR A 190 -1.59 26.49 63.52
CA THR A 190 -0.98 27.58 64.30
C THR A 190 0.54 27.43 64.43
N ASP A 191 1.05 26.18 64.39
CA ASP A 191 2.45 25.91 64.50
C ASP A 191 3.18 26.27 63.19
N PRO A 192 4.22 27.15 63.23
CA PRO A 192 4.93 27.61 62.04
C PRO A 192 5.69 26.50 61.32
N ALA A 193 6.27 25.52 62.01
CA ALA A 193 7.04 24.44 61.43
C ALA A 193 6.13 23.49 60.61
N THR A 194 4.98 23.13 61.22
CA THR A 194 3.96 22.31 60.56
C THR A 194 3.35 23.04 59.36
N ARG A 195 3.10 24.35 59.47
CA ARG A 195 2.59 25.16 58.34
C ARG A 195 3.57 25.17 57.16
N THR A 196 4.87 25.25 57.42
CA THR A 196 5.88 25.18 56.35
C THR A 196 5.86 23.83 55.66
N LEU A 197 5.76 22.71 56.37
CA LEU A 197 5.64 21.38 55.81
C LEU A 197 4.45 21.21 54.86
N PHE A 198 3.29 21.79 55.26
CA PHE A 198 2.08 21.77 54.39
C PHE A 198 2.29 22.60 53.12
N ARG A 199 2.93 23.76 53.22
CA ARG A 199 3.28 24.58 52.04
C ARG A 199 4.23 23.83 51.08
N ASP A 200 5.27 23.21 51.59
CA ASP A 200 6.18 22.44 50.80
C ASP A 200 5.48 21.27 50.10
N THR A 201 4.56 20.59 50.77
CA THR A 201 3.74 19.52 50.20
C THR A 201 2.85 20.03 49.10
N ARG A 202 2.15 21.16 49.29
CA ARG A 202 1.33 21.81 48.27
C ARG A 202 2.14 22.18 47.05
N ASP A 203 3.35 22.75 47.24
CA ASP A 203 4.19 23.19 46.12
C ASP A 203 4.71 21.99 45.30
N ARG A 204 4.94 20.86 45.93
CA ARG A 204 5.26 19.59 45.25
C ARG A 204 4.06 19.10 44.40
N VAL A 205 2.87 19.07 44.98
CA VAL A 205 1.64 18.67 44.23
C VAL A 205 1.39 19.60 43.05
N ARG A 206 1.59 20.92 43.27
CA ARG A 206 1.45 21.90 42.19
C ARG A 206 2.47 21.72 41.07
N SER A 207 3.72 21.42 41.44
CA SER A 207 4.76 21.09 40.47
C SER A 207 4.44 19.84 39.67
N MET A 208 3.90 18.78 40.33
CA MET A 208 3.43 17.57 39.61
C MET A 208 2.28 17.89 38.63
N ALA A 209 1.34 18.76 39.02
CA ALA A 209 0.25 19.16 38.12
C ALA A 209 0.74 19.90 36.88
N LEU A 210 1.74 20.79 37.04
CA LEU A 210 2.36 21.52 35.96
C LEU A 210 3.15 20.61 35.03
N VAL A 211 3.91 19.68 35.58
CA VAL A 211 4.63 18.64 34.84
C VAL A 211 3.65 17.85 33.98
N HIS A 212 2.57 17.37 34.58
CA HIS A 212 1.55 16.59 33.92
C HIS A 212 0.85 17.36 32.80
N GLU A 213 0.54 18.65 33.00
CA GLU A 213 -0.07 19.50 31.99
C GLU A 213 0.86 19.72 30.78
N LYS A 214 2.12 20.00 31.01
CA LYS A 214 3.08 20.34 29.95
C LYS A 214 3.52 19.14 29.11
N LEU A 215 3.71 17.97 29.76
CA LEU A 215 4.09 16.75 29.05
C LEU A 215 3.03 16.31 28.04
N TYR A 216 1.75 16.50 28.36
CA TYR A 216 0.65 16.02 27.52
C TYR A 216 0.00 17.10 26.64
N GLN A 217 0.46 18.36 26.70
CA GLN A 217 0.08 19.40 25.74
C GLN A 217 0.93 19.40 24.46
N SER A 218 2.06 18.67 24.45
CA SER A 218 2.88 18.52 23.24
C SER A 218 2.15 17.68 22.19
N ALA A 219 2.20 18.11 20.94
CA ALA A 219 1.57 17.39 19.81
C ALA A 219 2.19 16.01 19.57
N ASP A 220 3.37 15.74 20.09
CA ASP A 220 4.07 14.46 20.05
C ASP A 220 4.16 13.89 21.47
N LEU A 221 3.22 12.97 21.76
CA LEU A 221 3.18 12.24 23.03
C LEU A 221 4.31 11.19 23.15
N ALA A 222 5.01 10.90 22.06
CA ALA A 222 6.06 9.87 22.06
C ALA A 222 7.43 10.42 22.47
N HIS A 223 7.71 11.70 22.19
CA HIS A 223 9.00 12.30 22.47
C HIS A 223 8.86 13.74 22.98
N THR A 224 9.34 13.98 24.18
CA THR A 224 9.37 15.32 24.75
C THR A 224 10.79 15.89 24.65
N GLU A 225 10.91 17.11 24.11
CA GLU A 225 12.17 17.85 24.14
C GLU A 225 12.44 18.30 25.59
N LEU A 226 13.35 17.58 26.25
CA LEU A 226 13.67 17.77 27.67
C LEU A 226 14.14 19.20 27.96
N GLY A 227 14.88 19.83 27.05
CA GLY A 227 15.37 21.19 27.22
C GLY A 227 14.25 22.23 27.24
N ALA A 228 13.25 22.13 26.37
CA ALA A 228 12.07 23.00 26.38
C ALA A 228 11.23 22.77 27.63
N TYR A 229 11.09 21.52 28.06
CA TYR A 229 10.39 21.14 29.27
C TYR A 229 11.04 21.75 30.50
N ILE A 230 12.34 21.55 30.73
CA ILE A 230 13.11 22.12 31.88
C ILE A 230 13.01 23.65 31.88
N ARG A 231 13.15 24.29 30.70
CA ARG A 231 13.04 25.74 30.55
C ARG A 231 11.70 26.29 31.05
N ASN A 232 10.61 25.62 30.70
CA ASN A 232 9.27 26.03 31.10
C ASN A 232 9.04 25.82 32.60
N VAL A 233 9.41 24.66 33.15
CA VAL A 233 9.29 24.36 34.60
C VAL A 233 10.08 25.33 35.44
N MET A 234 11.35 25.59 35.06
CA MET A 234 12.21 26.53 35.77
C MET A 234 11.69 27.95 35.72
N LYS A 235 11.15 28.40 34.60
CA LYS A 235 10.53 29.71 34.47
C LYS A 235 9.32 29.88 35.39
N GLU A 236 8.46 28.90 35.50
CA GLU A 236 7.29 28.96 36.38
C GLU A 236 7.68 28.86 37.89
N LEU A 237 8.61 28.00 38.22
CA LEU A 237 9.18 27.95 39.59
C LEU A 237 9.82 29.29 40.00
N PHE A 238 10.54 29.93 39.08
CA PHE A 238 11.17 31.21 39.31
C PHE A 238 10.16 32.35 39.52
N LEU A 239 9.05 32.33 38.78
CA LEU A 239 7.93 33.26 38.92
C LEU A 239 7.13 33.06 40.23
N ALA A 240 7.00 31.79 40.70
CA ALA A 240 6.32 31.47 41.93
C ALA A 240 7.09 31.95 43.21
N HIS A 241 8.43 32.10 43.11
CA HIS A 241 9.30 32.53 44.20
C HIS A 241 9.70 34.03 44.03
N GLY A 242 8.75 34.92 43.84
CA GLY A 242 8.91 36.31 43.43
C GLY A 242 9.93 37.16 44.20
N GLU A 243 10.16 36.93 45.49
CA GLU A 243 11.16 37.65 46.29
C GLU A 243 12.61 37.18 46.01
N VAL A 244 12.80 35.92 45.59
CA VAL A 244 14.12 35.35 45.22
C VAL A 244 14.46 35.75 43.77
N SER A 245 13.48 35.88 42.88
CA SER A 245 13.68 36.24 41.48
C SER A 245 14.26 37.61 41.24
N SER A 246 14.12 38.54 42.21
CA SER A 246 14.70 39.89 42.11
C SER A 246 16.20 39.97 42.40
N LYS A 247 16.76 38.93 43.06
CA LYS A 247 18.17 38.89 43.47
C LYS A 247 19.03 37.84 42.76
N VAL A 248 18.40 36.95 41.99
CA VAL A 248 19.08 35.83 41.34
C VAL A 248 18.77 35.83 39.84
N LYS A 249 19.79 35.65 39.00
CA LYS A 249 19.64 35.56 37.55
C LYS A 249 19.68 34.09 37.15
N LEU A 250 18.58 33.60 36.53
CA LEU A 250 18.50 32.25 36.02
C LEU A 250 19.20 32.20 34.64
N GLN A 251 20.20 31.36 34.47
CA GLN A 251 20.83 31.05 33.18
C GLN A 251 20.70 29.54 32.92
N LEU A 252 20.16 29.17 31.80
CA LEU A 252 19.95 27.77 31.40
C LEU A 252 20.70 27.51 30.11
N GLU A 253 21.65 26.58 30.14
CA GLU A 253 22.33 26.04 28.95
C GLU A 253 21.86 24.59 28.76
N LEU A 254 21.01 24.39 27.77
CA LEU A 254 20.34 23.12 27.55
C LEU A 254 20.51 22.68 26.08
N GLU A 255 21.03 21.48 25.89
CA GLU A 255 21.04 20.83 24.58
C GLU A 255 19.68 20.20 24.25
N PRO A 256 19.28 20.15 22.96
CA PRO A 256 18.04 19.50 22.55
C PRO A 256 18.16 17.98 22.71
N VAL A 257 17.52 17.43 23.73
CA VAL A 257 17.44 16.00 23.98
C VAL A 257 15.97 15.58 23.95
N PHE A 258 15.67 14.57 23.15
CA PHE A 258 14.33 13.99 23.06
C PHE A 258 14.30 12.70 23.90
N LEU A 259 13.39 12.65 24.85
CA LEU A 259 13.18 11.47 25.70
C LEU A 259 11.73 10.97 25.58
N PRO A 260 11.52 9.63 25.67
CA PRO A 260 10.20 9.07 25.90
C PRO A 260 9.60 9.64 27.19
N VAL A 261 8.29 9.92 27.17
CA VAL A 261 7.58 10.53 28.31
C VAL A 261 7.78 9.72 29.60
N ASP A 262 7.81 8.39 29.50
CA ASP A 262 8.02 7.47 30.63
C ASP A 262 9.40 7.63 31.32
N MET A 263 10.38 8.17 30.63
CA MET A 263 11.71 8.46 31.17
C MET A 263 11.85 9.92 31.64
N ALA A 264 10.95 10.80 31.28
CA ALA A 264 11.00 12.21 31.64
C ALA A 264 10.33 12.50 33.00
N ILE A 265 9.60 11.52 33.56
CA ILE A 265 8.95 11.62 34.88
C ILE A 265 9.74 10.78 35.87
N PRO A 266 10.31 11.36 36.95
CA PRO A 266 10.98 10.62 38.02
C PRO A 266 9.99 9.87 38.92
#